data_2ab9e179f5de0171517ddaf9b1a74b1f
#
_entry.id   2ab9e179f5de0171517ddaf9b1a74b1f
#
_cell.length_a   1.000
_cell.length_b   1.000
_cell.length_c   1.000
_cell.angle_alpha   90.00
_cell.angle_beta   90.00
_cell.angle_gamma   90.00
#
_symmetry.space_group_name_H-M   'P 1'
#
loop_
_entity.id
_entity.type
_entity.pdbx_description
1 polymer ?
#
loop_
_entity_poly.entity_id
_entity_poly.type
_entity_poly.pdbx_seq_one_letter_code
_entity_poly.pdbx_strand_id
1 'polypeptide(L)'
;AAAIVWRNEIATLSNFSKVADRNDAHQDGAVYRMDVSGDFYFDDFLAQGGASSDAELIDFITNSITRGLIQMEIKQSEIACSAFTAVTPSGDRIFARNYDFAKTNTALVFTDPGDGRYASFSTVDLQFLGMDSEKDVEGLLNKITCLAAPYAPLDGVNEKGLSCGIFMSYQGGELDENGEQITVATDQQTDKPDITSTTMMRAMLDYCATVDEAIAFVQQYDMHDSAQTSFHYMIADATGASAILEWTNGTDATDNDGSARTLHVIRNNDDANIGEREGAADYQWITNFILQPGYYESDADKPGYHRYEHIYGQLSATDGVVENEQAAMDILASVGRRSWTNDDSNGITVHSVVYNLTKKTVLWVANEHYGEAAYTFEFTL
;
A
#
# COMPACT_ATOMS: atom_id res chain seq x y z
N ALA A 1 -23.54 29.61 5.06
CA ALA A 1 -22.40 29.63 4.11
C ALA A 1 -21.35 28.56 4.46
N ALA A 2 -20.86 28.48 5.71
CA ALA A 2 -19.87 27.49 6.12
C ALA A 2 -20.33 26.04 5.87
N ALA A 3 -21.58 25.71 6.21
CA ALA A 3 -22.11 24.36 6.03
C ALA A 3 -22.19 23.92 4.55
N ILE A 4 -22.28 24.83 3.60
CA ILE A 4 -22.27 24.50 2.17
C ILE A 4 -20.84 24.19 1.71
N VAL A 5 -19.88 24.96 2.18
CA VAL A 5 -18.45 24.81 1.82
C VAL A 5 -17.86 23.50 2.37
N TRP A 6 -18.32 23.06 3.55
CA TRP A 6 -17.85 21.87 4.26
C TRP A 6 -18.77 20.67 4.14
N ARG A 7 -19.69 20.68 3.19
CA ARG A 7 -20.74 19.65 3.07
C ARG A 7 -20.15 18.22 2.98
N ASN A 8 -19.16 18.02 2.15
CA ASN A 8 -18.54 16.70 1.94
C ASN A 8 -17.74 16.27 3.16
N GLU A 9 -17.00 17.18 3.76
CA GLU A 9 -16.21 16.93 4.97
C GLU A 9 -17.12 16.58 6.16
N ILE A 10 -18.21 17.32 6.36
CA ILE A 10 -19.21 17.03 7.40
C ILE A 10 -19.85 15.65 7.15
N ALA A 11 -20.23 15.34 5.92
CA ALA A 11 -20.78 14.04 5.56
C ALA A 11 -19.80 12.91 5.84
N THR A 12 -18.53 13.08 5.47
CA THR A 12 -17.46 12.11 5.73
C THR A 12 -17.26 11.90 7.24
N LEU A 13 -17.18 12.97 8.02
CA LEU A 13 -17.02 12.89 9.48
C LEU A 13 -18.20 12.19 10.15
N SER A 14 -19.42 12.37 9.63
CA SER A 14 -20.61 11.69 10.17
C SER A 14 -20.61 10.18 9.93
N ASN A 15 -19.85 9.73 8.95
CA ASN A 15 -19.67 8.31 8.58
C ASN A 15 -18.33 7.72 9.11
N PHE A 16 -17.59 8.46 9.92
CA PHE A 16 -16.39 7.96 10.57
C PHE A 16 -16.74 7.25 11.86
N SER A 17 -16.52 5.94 11.90
CA SER A 17 -16.90 5.09 13.03
C SER A 17 -15.85 4.03 13.35
N LYS A 18 -15.74 3.69 14.63
CA LYS A 18 -14.90 2.58 15.07
C LYS A 18 -15.65 1.26 14.86
N VAL A 19 -15.02 0.31 14.16
CA VAL A 19 -15.59 -0.99 13.82
C VAL A 19 -14.91 -2.17 14.53
N ALA A 20 -13.72 -1.95 15.10
CA ALA A 20 -13.08 -2.89 16.03
C ALA A 20 -12.35 -2.12 17.12
N ASP A 21 -12.50 -2.59 18.35
CA ASP A 21 -11.91 -1.96 19.52
C ASP A 21 -10.42 -2.24 19.63
N ARG A 22 -9.71 -1.31 20.23
CA ARG A 22 -8.33 -1.48 20.70
C ARG A 22 -8.26 -2.61 21.72
N ASN A 23 -7.15 -3.36 21.67
CA ASN A 23 -6.81 -4.35 22.69
C ASN A 23 -5.31 -4.28 23.00
N ASP A 24 -4.95 -3.51 24.02
CA ASP A 24 -3.56 -3.27 24.36
C ASP A 24 -2.84 -4.55 24.81
N ALA A 25 -3.53 -5.48 25.45
CA ALA A 25 -2.96 -6.76 25.86
C ALA A 25 -2.53 -7.63 24.66
N HIS A 26 -3.20 -7.47 23.54
CA HIS A 26 -2.89 -8.18 22.28
C HIS A 26 -2.08 -7.31 21.30
N GLN A 27 -1.77 -6.08 21.65
CA GLN A 27 -1.11 -5.11 20.76
C GLN A 27 -1.97 -4.74 19.54
N ASP A 28 -3.27 -4.73 19.69
CA ASP A 28 -4.19 -4.30 18.63
C ASP A 28 -4.45 -2.80 18.74
N GLY A 29 -4.29 -2.08 17.64
CA GLY A 29 -4.91 -0.78 17.47
C GLY A 29 -6.39 -0.91 17.10
N ALA A 30 -7.14 0.19 17.21
CA ALA A 30 -8.52 0.22 16.78
C ALA A 30 -8.63 0.24 15.25
N VAL A 31 -9.75 -0.25 14.73
CA VAL A 31 -10.09 -0.20 13.31
C VAL A 31 -11.29 0.72 13.13
N TYR A 32 -11.17 1.64 12.19
CA TYR A 32 -12.20 2.61 11.85
C TYR A 32 -12.69 2.37 10.42
N ARG A 33 -13.91 2.76 10.13
CA ARG A 33 -14.47 2.86 8.79
C ARG A 33 -14.73 4.31 8.45
N MET A 34 -14.40 4.71 7.23
CA MET A 34 -14.66 6.02 6.67
C MET A 34 -15.27 5.89 5.28
N ASP A 35 -16.50 6.36 5.12
CA ASP A 35 -17.15 6.52 3.82
C ASP A 35 -16.98 7.98 3.39
N VAL A 36 -16.08 8.20 2.42
CA VAL A 36 -15.71 9.55 1.97
C VAL A 36 -16.74 10.10 1.01
N SER A 37 -17.28 11.28 1.34
CA SER A 37 -18.18 12.02 0.46
C SER A 37 -17.39 13.01 -0.39
N GLY A 38 -17.74 13.09 -1.68
CA GLY A 38 -17.13 14.02 -2.64
C GLY A 38 -15.83 13.48 -3.23
N ASP A 39 -15.13 14.35 -3.91
CA ASP A 39 -13.95 14.03 -4.72
C ASP A 39 -12.62 14.26 -3.98
N PHE A 40 -12.68 14.66 -2.72
CA PHE A 40 -11.54 15.00 -1.86
C PHE A 40 -10.48 15.86 -2.55
N TYR A 41 -10.87 16.66 -3.55
CA TYR A 41 -10.04 17.63 -4.29
C TYR A 41 -8.84 17.01 -5.03
N PHE A 42 -8.86 15.71 -5.33
CA PHE A 42 -7.72 15.04 -5.93
C PHE A 42 -7.48 15.46 -7.38
N ASP A 43 -8.54 15.82 -8.14
CA ASP A 43 -8.39 16.41 -9.47
C ASP A 43 -7.63 17.73 -9.43
N ASP A 44 -7.92 18.56 -8.43
CA ASP A 44 -7.20 19.83 -8.22
C ASP A 44 -5.74 19.58 -7.86
N PHE A 45 -5.47 18.54 -7.04
CA PHE A 45 -4.10 18.12 -6.72
C PHE A 45 -3.30 17.75 -7.96
N LEU A 46 -3.85 16.94 -8.84
CA LEU A 46 -3.19 16.56 -10.10
C LEU A 46 -3.07 17.76 -11.06
N ALA A 47 -4.09 18.62 -11.13
CA ALA A 47 -4.12 19.80 -12.01
C ALA A 47 -3.04 20.83 -11.65
N GLN A 48 -2.66 20.94 -10.37
CA GLN A 48 -1.55 21.82 -9.98
C GLN A 48 -0.16 21.23 -10.26
N GLY A 49 -0.06 20.00 -10.77
CA GLY A 49 1.20 19.29 -11.03
C GLY A 49 1.65 18.36 -9.91
N GLY A 50 0.74 18.01 -9.00
CA GLY A 50 1.00 17.09 -7.90
C GLY A 50 1.81 17.71 -6.75
N ALA A 51 2.73 16.93 -6.19
CA ALA A 51 3.66 17.37 -5.15
C ALA A 51 5.01 16.66 -5.31
N SER A 52 6.09 17.41 -5.12
CA SER A 52 7.47 16.92 -5.21
C SER A 52 8.05 16.51 -3.84
N SER A 53 7.28 16.61 -2.78
CA SER A 53 7.68 16.26 -1.42
C SER A 53 6.47 16.04 -0.52
N ASP A 54 6.69 15.42 0.62
CA ASP A 54 5.68 15.31 1.67
C ASP A 54 5.23 16.69 2.18
N ALA A 55 6.14 17.63 2.27
CA ALA A 55 5.81 19.00 2.71
C ALA A 55 4.81 19.67 1.74
N GLU A 56 5.03 19.58 0.43
CA GLU A 56 4.09 20.10 -0.56
C GLU A 56 2.74 19.37 -0.54
N LEU A 57 2.74 18.06 -0.34
CA LEU A 57 1.52 17.29 -0.17
C LEU A 57 0.74 17.74 1.06
N ILE A 58 1.40 17.90 2.19
CA ILE A 58 0.80 18.39 3.44
C ILE A 58 0.24 19.80 3.24
N ASP A 59 0.94 20.69 2.56
CA ASP A 59 0.46 22.03 2.24
C ASP A 59 -0.82 21.99 1.43
N PHE A 60 -0.89 21.13 0.40
CA PHE A 60 -2.11 20.96 -0.38
C PHE A 60 -3.28 20.46 0.48
N ILE A 61 -3.06 19.42 1.27
CA ILE A 61 -4.09 18.85 2.16
C ILE A 61 -4.56 19.90 3.17
N THR A 62 -3.63 20.61 3.80
CA THR A 62 -3.92 21.62 4.80
C THR A 62 -4.73 22.78 4.20
N ASN A 63 -4.39 23.23 3.02
CA ASN A 63 -5.09 24.34 2.36
C ASN A 63 -6.45 23.92 1.78
N SER A 64 -6.55 22.75 1.19
CA SER A 64 -7.72 22.32 0.42
C SER A 64 -8.73 21.52 1.26
N ILE A 65 -8.27 20.64 2.14
CA ILE A 65 -9.12 19.73 2.90
C ILE A 65 -9.39 20.25 4.29
N THR A 66 -8.35 20.50 5.07
CA THR A 66 -8.49 20.94 6.47
C THR A 66 -8.57 22.44 6.63
N ARG A 67 -8.31 23.19 5.58
CA ARG A 67 -8.43 24.64 5.47
C ARG A 67 -7.68 25.38 6.58
N GLY A 68 -6.46 24.92 6.85
CA GLY A 68 -5.56 25.52 7.84
C GLY A 68 -5.88 25.20 9.30
N LEU A 69 -6.87 24.33 9.57
CA LEU A 69 -7.23 23.98 10.94
C LEU A 69 -6.25 23.07 11.64
N ILE A 70 -5.44 22.33 10.88
CA ILE A 70 -4.49 21.35 11.41
C ILE A 70 -3.20 21.34 10.63
N GLN A 71 -2.14 20.93 11.32
CA GLN A 71 -0.86 20.57 10.71
C GLN A 71 -0.66 19.06 10.83
N MET A 72 -0.24 18.45 9.73
CA MET A 72 0.10 17.05 9.64
C MET A 72 1.62 16.90 9.55
N GLU A 73 2.13 15.76 10.02
CA GLU A 73 3.51 15.36 9.85
C GLU A 73 3.56 13.91 9.39
N ILE A 74 4.26 13.66 8.27
CA ILE A 74 4.53 12.31 7.78
C ILE A 74 5.87 11.87 8.36
N LYS A 75 5.85 10.80 9.16
CA LYS A 75 7.04 10.27 9.82
C LYS A 75 7.57 9.05 9.10
N GLN A 76 8.89 8.94 9.05
CA GLN A 76 9.55 7.72 8.63
C GLN A 76 9.26 6.60 9.61
N SER A 77 8.99 5.41 9.10
CA SER A 77 8.72 4.21 9.88
C SER A 77 9.23 3.00 9.14
N GLU A 78 9.76 2.04 9.87
CA GLU A 78 10.14 0.75 9.31
C GLU A 78 8.91 -0.14 9.24
N ILE A 79 8.50 -0.48 8.02
CA ILE A 79 7.40 -1.40 7.75
C ILE A 79 7.92 -2.63 7.01
N ALA A 80 7.29 -3.75 7.25
CA ALA A 80 7.48 -4.94 6.45
C ALA A 80 6.16 -5.34 5.79
N CYS A 81 6.25 -6.01 4.67
CA CYS A 81 5.09 -6.37 3.89
C CYS A 81 5.33 -7.65 3.11
N SER A 82 4.24 -8.31 2.76
CA SER A 82 4.25 -9.44 1.83
C SER A 82 3.02 -9.36 0.96
N ALA A 83 3.13 -9.72 -0.31
CA ALA A 83 1.97 -9.83 -1.18
C ALA A 83 2.20 -10.87 -2.27
N PHE A 84 1.11 -11.32 -2.86
CA PHE A 84 1.13 -12.21 -4.01
C PHE A 84 -0.15 -12.09 -4.83
N THR A 85 -0.07 -12.54 -6.07
CA THR A 85 -1.24 -12.79 -6.91
C THR A 85 -1.47 -14.29 -7.03
N ALA A 86 -2.74 -14.67 -7.25
CA ALA A 86 -3.14 -16.05 -7.44
C ALA A 86 -4.41 -16.12 -8.30
N VAL A 87 -4.82 -17.33 -8.65
CA VAL A 87 -6.06 -17.59 -9.37
C VAL A 87 -6.84 -18.69 -8.68
N THR A 88 -8.17 -18.58 -8.65
CA THR A 88 -9.04 -19.67 -8.15
C THR A 88 -9.33 -20.67 -9.26
N PRO A 89 -9.81 -21.89 -8.94
CA PRO A 89 -10.23 -22.86 -9.96
C PRO A 89 -11.31 -22.34 -10.92
N SER A 90 -12.14 -21.40 -10.45
CA SER A 90 -13.15 -20.73 -11.30
C SER A 90 -12.59 -19.61 -12.17
N GLY A 91 -11.32 -19.28 -12.04
CA GLY A 91 -10.66 -18.23 -12.81
C GLY A 91 -10.67 -16.85 -12.17
N ASP A 92 -11.15 -16.73 -10.93
CA ASP A 92 -11.11 -15.45 -10.21
C ASP A 92 -9.66 -15.04 -9.91
N ARG A 93 -9.32 -13.80 -10.18
CA ARG A 93 -8.00 -13.24 -9.92
C ARG A 93 -7.91 -12.67 -8.52
N ILE A 94 -6.84 -13.01 -7.82
CA ILE A 94 -6.62 -12.68 -6.41
C ILE A 94 -5.36 -11.81 -6.29
N PHE A 95 -5.47 -10.76 -5.47
CA PHE A 95 -4.33 -10.04 -4.92
C PHE A 95 -4.44 -10.10 -3.39
N ALA A 96 -3.40 -10.58 -2.73
CA ALA A 96 -3.37 -10.78 -1.29
C ALA A 96 -2.17 -10.08 -0.67
N ARG A 97 -2.36 -9.43 0.48
CA ARG A 97 -1.32 -8.63 1.13
C ARG A 97 -1.36 -8.70 2.65
N ASN A 98 -0.18 -8.76 3.28
CA ASN A 98 0.09 -8.45 4.67
C ASN A 98 0.77 -7.08 4.81
N TYR A 99 0.33 -6.30 5.77
CA TYR A 99 1.00 -5.10 6.25
C TYR A 99 1.53 -5.35 7.66
N ASP A 100 2.86 -5.37 7.82
CA ASP A 100 3.54 -5.66 9.06
C ASP A 100 4.11 -4.38 9.65
N PHE A 101 3.79 -4.12 10.90
CA PHE A 101 4.23 -2.92 11.62
C PHE A 101 4.13 -3.11 13.13
N ALA A 102 4.13 -2.03 13.88
CA ALA A 102 3.78 -2.01 15.29
C ALA A 102 2.27 -1.75 15.48
N LYS A 103 1.81 -1.76 16.72
CA LYS A 103 0.44 -1.39 17.08
C LYS A 103 0.08 -0.01 16.50
N THR A 104 -1.00 0.05 15.73
CA THR A 104 -1.47 1.30 15.12
C THR A 104 -2.97 1.28 14.88
N ASN A 105 -3.58 2.47 14.79
CA ASN A 105 -4.96 2.60 14.35
C ASN A 105 -5.06 2.55 12.83
N THR A 106 -6.05 1.84 12.33
CA THR A 106 -6.25 1.61 10.89
C THR A 106 -7.61 2.15 10.45
N ALA A 107 -7.68 2.70 9.26
CA ALA A 107 -8.94 3.08 8.62
C ALA A 107 -9.21 2.25 7.37
N LEU A 108 -10.44 1.75 7.27
CA LEU A 108 -11.04 1.15 6.09
C LEU A 108 -11.74 2.28 5.33
N VAL A 109 -11.20 2.70 4.20
CA VAL A 109 -11.60 3.92 3.50
C VAL A 109 -12.31 3.57 2.20
N PHE A 110 -13.55 4.04 2.08
CA PHE A 110 -14.36 3.90 0.87
C PHE A 110 -14.48 5.26 0.19
N THR A 111 -14.15 5.31 -1.09
CA THR A 111 -14.26 6.51 -1.91
C THR A 111 -15.14 6.25 -3.15
N ASP A 112 -15.90 7.25 -3.54
CA ASP A 112 -16.65 7.27 -4.79
C ASP A 112 -16.65 8.72 -5.30
N PRO A 113 -15.56 9.15 -5.95
CA PRO A 113 -15.38 10.56 -6.32
C PRO A 113 -16.32 11.04 -7.43
N GLY A 114 -16.87 10.15 -8.25
CA GLY A 114 -17.67 10.51 -9.42
C GLY A 114 -16.84 11.09 -10.58
N ASP A 115 -17.51 11.72 -11.53
CA ASP A 115 -16.88 12.43 -12.66
C ASP A 115 -15.89 11.59 -13.49
N GLY A 116 -16.24 10.32 -13.73
CA GLY A 116 -15.42 9.38 -14.49
C GLY A 116 -14.26 8.75 -13.72
N ARG A 117 -14.14 9.05 -12.45
CA ARG A 117 -13.21 8.38 -11.53
C ARG A 117 -13.89 7.18 -10.87
N TYR A 118 -13.12 6.18 -10.48
CA TYR A 118 -13.63 4.92 -9.97
C TYR A 118 -13.84 4.93 -8.47
N ALA A 119 -14.91 4.27 -8.02
CA ALA A 119 -15.09 3.94 -6.62
C ALA A 119 -14.03 2.93 -6.18
N SER A 120 -13.56 3.05 -4.94
CA SER A 120 -12.53 2.16 -4.41
C SER A 120 -12.65 1.94 -2.91
N PHE A 121 -12.01 0.85 -2.47
CA PHE A 121 -11.64 0.58 -1.09
C PHE A 121 -10.14 0.72 -0.92
N SER A 122 -9.70 1.28 0.20
CA SER A 122 -8.29 1.31 0.58
C SER A 122 -8.10 1.17 2.08
N THR A 123 -6.91 0.70 2.48
CA THR A 123 -6.49 0.65 3.88
C THR A 123 -5.48 1.76 4.15
N VAL A 124 -5.68 2.47 5.25
CA VAL A 124 -4.81 3.59 5.68
C VAL A 124 -4.35 3.36 7.11
N ASP A 125 -3.05 3.49 7.34
CA ASP A 125 -2.48 3.56 8.67
C ASP A 125 -2.56 5.00 9.19
N LEU A 126 -3.39 5.24 10.20
CA LEU A 126 -3.70 6.57 10.68
C LEU A 126 -2.51 7.26 11.38
N GLN A 127 -1.47 6.52 11.79
CA GLN A 127 -0.27 7.16 12.32
C GLN A 127 0.45 8.01 11.28
N PHE A 128 0.36 7.65 9.99
CA PHE A 128 0.94 8.47 8.91
C PHE A 128 0.21 9.79 8.70
N LEU A 129 -0.97 9.94 9.30
CA LEU A 129 -1.68 11.21 9.39
C LEU A 129 -1.42 11.94 10.73
N GLY A 130 -0.50 11.42 11.53
CA GLY A 130 -0.13 12.01 12.82
C GLY A 130 -1.00 11.56 14.01
N MET A 131 -1.84 10.53 13.85
CA MET A 131 -2.61 9.99 14.97
C MET A 131 -1.73 9.20 15.93
N ASP A 132 -1.97 9.39 17.23
CA ASP A 132 -1.29 8.64 18.29
C ASP A 132 -1.77 7.17 18.27
N SER A 133 -0.82 6.25 18.06
CA SER A 133 -1.10 4.81 18.01
C SER A 133 -1.52 4.22 19.36
N GLU A 134 -1.23 4.91 20.46
CA GLU A 134 -1.56 4.45 21.82
C GLU A 134 -2.95 4.87 22.28
N LYS A 135 -3.70 5.62 21.48
CA LYS A 135 -5.02 6.14 21.81
C LYS A 135 -6.01 5.91 20.68
N ASP A 136 -7.28 5.86 21.06
CA ASP A 136 -8.37 5.96 20.08
C ASP A 136 -8.36 7.35 19.41
N VAL A 137 -8.87 7.40 18.19
CA VAL A 137 -9.08 8.67 17.48
C VAL A 137 -10.29 9.37 18.10
N GLU A 138 -10.04 10.37 18.93
CA GLU A 138 -11.04 11.12 19.66
C GLU A 138 -10.90 12.61 19.39
N GLY A 139 -12.00 13.33 19.55
CA GLY A 139 -12.06 14.77 19.37
C GLY A 139 -12.18 15.19 17.90
N LEU A 140 -12.78 16.35 17.70
CA LEU A 140 -13.09 16.87 16.37
C LEU A 140 -11.84 17.12 15.53
N LEU A 141 -10.77 17.68 16.11
CA LEU A 141 -9.55 18.00 15.38
C LEU A 141 -8.85 16.75 14.83
N ASN A 142 -8.78 15.68 15.63
CA ASN A 142 -8.23 14.41 15.16
C ASN A 142 -9.06 13.79 14.03
N LYS A 143 -10.37 13.85 14.14
CA LYS A 143 -11.28 13.37 13.09
C LYS A 143 -11.15 14.20 11.80
N ILE A 144 -10.99 15.53 11.91
CA ILE A 144 -10.73 16.39 10.75
C ILE A 144 -9.40 16.02 10.09
N THR A 145 -8.35 15.70 10.85
CA THR A 145 -7.08 15.22 10.28
C THR A 145 -7.28 13.95 9.48
N CYS A 146 -8.15 13.05 9.93
CA CYS A 146 -8.44 11.80 9.20
C CYS A 146 -9.13 12.03 7.84
N LEU A 147 -9.64 13.22 7.54
CA LEU A 147 -10.13 13.58 6.20
C LEU A 147 -9.04 13.50 5.13
N ALA A 148 -7.77 13.49 5.53
CA ALA A 148 -6.63 13.27 4.63
C ALA A 148 -6.45 11.80 4.22
N ALA A 149 -7.16 10.86 4.79
CA ALA A 149 -6.98 9.43 4.55
C ALA A 149 -7.00 9.02 3.06
N PRO A 150 -7.82 9.58 2.18
CA PRO A 150 -7.76 9.27 0.75
C PRO A 150 -6.40 9.48 0.09
N TYR A 151 -5.56 10.33 0.67
CA TYR A 151 -4.21 10.65 0.16
C TYR A 151 -3.11 9.70 0.63
N ALA A 152 -3.43 8.73 1.50
CA ALA A 152 -2.45 7.85 2.11
C ALA A 152 -2.80 6.35 2.05
N PRO A 153 -3.31 5.81 0.92
CA PRO A 153 -3.59 4.39 0.82
C PRO A 153 -2.31 3.56 0.88
N LEU A 154 -2.33 2.47 1.65
CA LEU A 154 -1.27 1.46 1.68
C LEU A 154 -1.51 0.34 0.67
N ASP A 155 -2.75 0.01 0.46
CA ASP A 155 -3.27 -0.93 -0.53
C ASP A 155 -4.73 -0.60 -0.84
N GLY A 156 -5.26 -1.18 -1.89
CA GLY A 156 -6.64 -0.97 -2.25
C GLY A 156 -7.04 -1.72 -3.51
N VAL A 157 -8.33 -1.65 -3.79
CA VAL A 157 -8.96 -2.17 -5.02
C VAL A 157 -10.04 -1.21 -5.49
N ASN A 158 -10.19 -1.04 -6.79
CA ASN A 158 -11.26 -0.22 -7.35
C ASN A 158 -12.37 -1.08 -8.00
N GLU A 159 -13.46 -0.44 -8.36
CA GLU A 159 -14.64 -1.08 -8.97
C GLU A 159 -14.37 -1.73 -10.34
N LYS A 160 -13.24 -1.45 -10.95
CA LYS A 160 -12.78 -2.09 -12.21
C LYS A 160 -11.94 -3.36 -11.96
N GLY A 161 -11.57 -3.61 -10.70
CA GLY A 161 -10.75 -4.75 -10.33
C GLY A 161 -9.24 -4.49 -10.44
N LEU A 162 -8.82 -3.24 -10.48
CA LEU A 162 -7.41 -2.88 -10.28
C LEU A 162 -7.10 -2.83 -8.80
N SER A 163 -6.04 -3.51 -8.39
CA SER A 163 -5.48 -3.47 -7.04
C SER A 163 -4.04 -2.99 -7.07
N CYS A 164 -3.63 -2.36 -5.98
CA CYS A 164 -2.25 -1.90 -5.79
C CYS A 164 -1.84 -1.99 -4.31
N GLY A 165 -0.53 -2.10 -4.09
CA GLY A 165 0.06 -2.10 -2.76
C GLY A 165 1.45 -1.46 -2.76
N ILE A 166 1.80 -0.81 -1.65
CA ILE A 166 3.09 -0.18 -1.39
C ILE A 166 3.92 -1.02 -0.43
N PHE A 167 5.22 -1.14 -0.69
CA PHE A 167 6.14 -1.97 0.07
C PHE A 167 7.47 -1.24 0.24
N MET A 168 8.01 -1.19 1.46
CA MET A 168 9.39 -0.72 1.64
C MET A 168 10.36 -1.64 0.91
N SER A 169 11.30 -1.05 0.20
CA SER A 169 12.31 -1.79 -0.58
C SER A 169 13.70 -1.77 0.06
N TYR A 170 13.92 -0.95 1.08
CA TYR A 170 15.20 -0.77 1.76
C TYR A 170 16.38 -0.54 0.79
N GLN A 171 16.11 0.20 -0.28
CA GLN A 171 17.04 0.41 -1.37
C GLN A 171 18.09 1.46 -1.03
N GLY A 172 19.34 1.15 -1.32
CA GLY A 172 20.43 2.12 -1.35
C GLY A 172 20.84 2.64 0.02
N GLY A 173 21.04 1.75 1.01
CA GLY A 173 21.39 2.18 2.34
C GLY A 173 22.78 1.75 2.78
N GLU A 174 23.47 2.67 3.46
CA GLU A 174 24.53 2.33 4.41
C GLU A 174 23.86 1.93 5.74
N LEU A 175 24.57 1.23 6.59
CA LEU A 175 24.10 1.00 7.94
C LEU A 175 24.32 2.26 8.79
N ASP A 176 23.36 2.60 9.61
CA ASP A 176 23.50 3.65 10.59
C ASP A 176 24.38 3.21 11.79
N GLU A 177 24.57 4.10 12.77
CA GLU A 177 25.35 3.83 13.97
C GLU A 177 24.82 2.68 14.84
N ASN A 178 23.54 2.29 14.64
CA ASN A 178 22.87 1.18 15.33
C ASN A 178 22.88 -0.11 14.50
N GLY A 179 23.44 -0.07 13.28
CA GLY A 179 23.41 -1.19 12.34
C GLY A 179 22.10 -1.33 11.58
N GLU A 180 21.24 -0.30 11.60
CA GLU A 180 20.00 -0.28 10.83
C GLU A 180 20.24 0.28 9.42
N GLN A 181 19.50 -0.23 8.45
CA GLN A 181 19.67 0.13 7.07
C GLN A 181 19.09 1.52 6.77
N ILE A 182 19.92 2.46 6.37
CA ILE A 182 19.48 3.77 5.88
C ILE A 182 19.01 3.59 4.44
N THR A 183 17.77 3.97 4.15
CA THR A 183 17.25 3.93 2.79
C THR A 183 17.34 5.30 2.12
N VAL A 184 17.51 5.30 0.81
CA VAL A 184 17.52 6.51 -0.01
C VAL A 184 16.22 6.58 -0.81
N ALA A 185 15.44 7.63 -0.59
CA ALA A 185 14.19 7.86 -1.30
C ALA A 185 14.42 8.12 -2.79
N THR A 186 13.54 7.61 -3.64
CA THR A 186 13.46 8.05 -5.03
C THR A 186 12.98 9.49 -5.07
N ASP A 187 13.67 10.34 -5.82
CA ASP A 187 13.38 11.78 -5.92
C ASP A 187 13.73 12.28 -7.33
N GLN A 188 12.97 11.83 -8.32
CA GLN A 188 13.20 12.19 -9.73
C GLN A 188 13.02 13.69 -9.95
N GLN A 189 13.83 14.27 -10.82
CA GLN A 189 13.82 15.71 -11.13
C GLN A 189 13.92 15.92 -12.64
N THR A 190 12.82 15.68 -13.35
CA THR A 190 12.69 15.97 -14.77
C THR A 190 11.64 17.06 -15.02
N ASP A 191 11.24 17.27 -16.26
CA ASP A 191 10.20 18.24 -16.63
C ASP A 191 8.77 17.72 -16.47
N LYS A 192 8.60 16.49 -15.92
CA LYS A 192 7.28 15.91 -15.70
C LYS A 192 6.61 16.49 -14.45
N PRO A 193 5.27 16.44 -14.37
CA PRO A 193 4.59 16.73 -13.11
C PRO A 193 4.98 15.70 -12.04
N ASP A 194 4.75 16.03 -10.78
CA ASP A 194 5.23 15.31 -9.63
C ASP A 194 4.16 14.42 -9.01
N ILE A 195 4.58 13.28 -8.44
CA ILE A 195 3.72 12.41 -7.67
C ILE A 195 4.50 11.78 -6.51
N THR A 196 3.84 11.59 -5.38
CA THR A 196 4.42 10.89 -4.23
C THR A 196 3.96 9.43 -4.20
N SER A 197 4.57 8.61 -3.37
CA SER A 197 4.24 7.18 -3.25
C SER A 197 2.74 6.94 -3.04
N THR A 198 2.15 7.60 -2.04
CA THR A 198 0.75 7.37 -1.69
C THR A 198 -0.23 8.05 -2.65
N THR A 199 0.12 9.19 -3.20
CA THR A 199 -0.72 9.87 -4.20
C THR A 199 -0.71 9.14 -5.55
N MET A 200 0.37 8.45 -5.90
CA MET A 200 0.38 7.53 -7.03
C MET A 200 -0.62 6.39 -6.82
N MET A 201 -0.64 5.79 -5.63
CA MET A 201 -1.60 4.75 -5.28
C MET A 201 -3.04 5.24 -5.41
N ARG A 202 -3.33 6.45 -4.90
CA ARG A 202 -4.65 7.09 -5.03
C ARG A 202 -5.01 7.31 -6.49
N ALA A 203 -4.09 7.82 -7.28
CA ALA A 203 -4.32 8.07 -8.71
C ALA A 203 -4.64 6.77 -9.47
N MET A 204 -3.91 5.68 -9.20
CA MET A 204 -4.19 4.38 -9.82
C MET A 204 -5.59 3.89 -9.48
N LEU A 205 -6.00 4.00 -8.21
CA LEU A 205 -7.34 3.59 -7.78
C LEU A 205 -8.45 4.44 -8.43
N ASP A 206 -8.22 5.72 -8.60
CA ASP A 206 -9.23 6.64 -9.15
C ASP A 206 -9.36 6.59 -10.68
N TYR A 207 -8.26 6.35 -11.40
CA TYR A 207 -8.22 6.55 -12.86
C TYR A 207 -7.91 5.32 -13.69
N CYS A 208 -7.37 4.25 -13.10
CA CYS A 208 -6.86 3.11 -13.86
C CYS A 208 -7.71 1.87 -13.65
N ALA A 209 -8.10 1.21 -14.74
CA ALA A 209 -8.84 -0.04 -14.72
C ALA A 209 -7.93 -1.27 -14.89
N THR A 210 -6.75 -1.10 -15.50
CA THR A 210 -5.84 -2.18 -15.85
C THR A 210 -4.41 -1.87 -15.45
N VAL A 211 -3.58 -2.91 -15.36
CA VAL A 211 -2.13 -2.78 -15.13
C VAL A 211 -1.48 -1.91 -16.23
N ASP A 212 -1.87 -2.10 -17.48
CA ASP A 212 -1.32 -1.30 -18.59
C ASP A 212 -1.66 0.19 -18.44
N GLU A 213 -2.89 0.52 -18.05
CA GLU A 213 -3.30 1.90 -17.78
C GLU A 213 -2.52 2.50 -16.61
N ALA A 214 -2.32 1.73 -15.54
CA ALA A 214 -1.56 2.17 -14.37
C ALA A 214 -0.09 2.46 -14.72
N ILE A 215 0.55 1.60 -15.51
CA ILE A 215 1.93 1.81 -15.96
C ILE A 215 2.01 3.05 -16.87
N ALA A 216 1.11 3.19 -17.83
CA ALA A 216 1.08 4.35 -18.71
C ALA A 216 0.84 5.65 -17.93
N PHE A 217 0.00 5.61 -16.89
CA PHE A 217 -0.23 6.76 -16.02
C PHE A 217 1.04 7.17 -15.27
N VAL A 218 1.68 6.26 -14.56
CA VAL A 218 2.83 6.57 -13.71
C VAL A 218 4.06 7.03 -14.50
N GLN A 219 4.21 6.58 -15.73
CA GLN A 219 5.29 7.02 -16.61
C GLN A 219 5.22 8.51 -16.97
N GLN A 220 4.11 9.17 -16.73
CA GLN A 220 3.92 10.60 -16.99
C GLN A 220 4.37 11.50 -15.83
N TYR A 221 4.79 10.92 -14.72
CA TYR A 221 5.13 11.65 -13.50
C TYR A 221 6.56 11.38 -13.06
N ASP A 222 7.13 12.34 -12.33
CA ASP A 222 8.31 12.14 -11.50
C ASP A 222 7.88 11.61 -10.14
N MET A 223 8.53 10.51 -9.72
CA MET A 223 8.29 9.89 -8.42
C MET A 223 9.12 10.56 -7.33
N HIS A 224 8.46 10.88 -6.22
CA HIS A 224 9.09 11.34 -4.99
C HIS A 224 8.58 10.46 -3.85
N ASP A 225 9.44 9.56 -3.37
CA ASP A 225 9.06 8.62 -2.32
C ASP A 225 8.65 9.33 -1.03
N SER A 226 7.58 8.86 -0.42
CA SER A 226 7.05 9.37 0.84
C SER A 226 7.95 9.00 2.02
N ALA A 227 7.85 9.77 3.11
CA ALA A 227 8.52 9.49 4.39
C ALA A 227 10.05 9.34 4.30
N GLN A 228 10.69 9.92 3.29
CA GLN A 228 12.14 9.87 3.05
C GLN A 228 12.71 8.45 3.05
N THR A 229 11.96 7.47 2.54
CA THR A 229 12.37 6.08 2.44
C THR A 229 12.10 5.55 1.04
N SER A 230 12.66 4.39 0.71
CA SER A 230 12.44 3.78 -0.61
C SER A 230 11.29 2.81 -0.60
N PHE A 231 10.53 2.82 -1.69
CA PHE A 231 9.41 1.91 -1.91
C PHE A 231 9.47 1.26 -3.28
N HIS A 232 8.86 0.08 -3.37
CA HIS A 232 8.43 -0.51 -4.62
C HIS A 232 6.96 -0.90 -4.50
N TYR A 233 6.33 -1.27 -5.61
CA TYR A 233 4.88 -1.38 -5.68
C TYR A 233 4.48 -2.62 -6.46
N MET A 234 3.35 -3.21 -6.09
CA MET A 234 2.73 -4.30 -6.85
C MET A 234 1.34 -3.89 -7.28
N ILE A 235 1.04 -4.11 -8.53
CA ILE A 235 -0.27 -3.85 -9.13
C ILE A 235 -0.77 -5.11 -9.82
N ALA A 236 -2.09 -5.31 -9.80
CA ALA A 236 -2.74 -6.44 -10.44
C ALA A 236 -4.14 -6.05 -10.89
N ASP A 237 -4.66 -6.69 -11.92
CA ASP A 237 -6.00 -6.43 -12.42
C ASP A 237 -6.82 -7.71 -12.69
N ALA A 238 -8.09 -7.53 -13.02
CA ALA A 238 -9.02 -8.62 -13.25
C ALA A 238 -8.73 -9.45 -14.51
N THR A 239 -7.84 -9.00 -15.41
CA THR A 239 -7.41 -9.77 -16.59
C THR A 239 -6.41 -10.86 -16.24
N GLY A 240 -5.81 -10.81 -15.06
CA GLY A 240 -4.71 -11.66 -14.62
C GLY A 240 -3.33 -11.05 -14.85
N ALA A 241 -3.26 -9.85 -15.42
CA ALA A 241 -2.02 -9.09 -15.49
C ALA A 241 -1.59 -8.63 -14.11
N SER A 242 -0.29 -8.64 -13.85
CA SER A 242 0.32 -8.01 -12.70
C SER A 242 1.67 -7.41 -13.06
N ALA A 243 2.14 -6.50 -12.25
CA ALA A 243 3.47 -5.93 -12.39
C ALA A 243 4.01 -5.47 -11.03
N ILE A 244 5.33 -5.53 -10.90
CA ILE A 244 6.07 -4.90 -9.82
C ILE A 244 6.78 -3.68 -10.40
N LEU A 245 6.60 -2.54 -9.73
CA LEU A 245 7.18 -1.26 -10.13
C LEU A 245 8.33 -0.92 -9.19
N GLU A 246 9.52 -0.82 -9.73
CA GLU A 246 10.73 -0.45 -8.98
C GLU A 246 11.40 0.75 -9.65
N TRP A 247 11.78 1.76 -8.88
CA TRP A 247 12.65 2.84 -9.36
C TRP A 247 14.07 2.50 -8.96
N THR A 248 14.94 2.34 -9.94
CA THR A 248 16.31 1.82 -9.75
C THR A 248 17.32 2.57 -10.61
N ASN A 249 18.58 2.45 -10.26
CA ASN A 249 19.71 2.97 -11.03
C ASN A 249 20.24 1.93 -12.05
N GLY A 250 19.34 1.20 -12.67
CA GLY A 250 19.70 0.09 -13.55
C GLY A 250 20.33 -1.06 -12.78
N THR A 251 21.47 -1.55 -13.25
CA THR A 251 22.23 -2.64 -12.58
C THR A 251 23.30 -2.11 -11.62
N ASP A 252 23.44 -0.81 -11.47
CA ASP A 252 24.41 -0.21 -10.55
C ASP A 252 23.81 -0.02 -9.16
N ALA A 253 23.87 -1.08 -8.37
CA ALA A 253 23.38 -1.09 -6.99
C ALA A 253 24.22 -0.24 -6.03
N THR A 254 25.40 0.22 -6.46
CA THR A 254 26.27 1.08 -5.64
C THR A 254 25.94 2.55 -5.76
N ASP A 255 25.14 2.92 -6.77
CA ASP A 255 24.66 4.29 -6.93
C ASP A 255 23.42 4.52 -6.07
N ASN A 256 23.57 5.34 -5.06
CA ASN A 256 22.50 5.70 -4.12
C ASN A 256 21.86 7.07 -4.46
N ASP A 257 21.96 7.51 -5.72
CA ASP A 257 21.34 8.76 -6.15
C ASP A 257 19.85 8.52 -6.49
N GLY A 258 18.97 8.88 -5.56
CA GLY A 258 17.52 8.78 -5.75
C GLY A 258 16.98 9.60 -6.93
N SER A 259 17.69 10.66 -7.34
CA SER A 259 17.29 11.50 -8.48
C SER A 259 17.62 10.86 -9.84
N ALA A 260 18.57 9.95 -9.89
CA ALA A 260 18.98 9.24 -11.10
C ALA A 260 18.19 7.96 -11.37
N ARG A 261 17.31 7.56 -10.46
CA ARG A 261 16.51 6.35 -10.62
C ARG A 261 15.50 6.48 -11.75
N THR A 262 15.27 5.38 -12.44
CA THR A 262 14.25 5.24 -13.49
C THR A 262 13.30 4.10 -13.16
N LEU A 263 12.08 4.17 -13.69
CA LEU A 263 11.08 3.14 -13.50
C LEU A 263 11.48 1.84 -14.22
N HIS A 264 11.60 0.77 -13.46
CA HIS A 264 11.73 -0.59 -13.95
C HIS A 264 10.44 -1.37 -13.69
N VAL A 265 9.84 -1.91 -14.75
CA VAL A 265 8.57 -2.62 -14.70
C VAL A 265 8.83 -4.12 -14.87
N ILE A 266 8.44 -4.91 -13.86
CA ILE A 266 8.57 -6.36 -13.88
C ILE A 266 7.17 -6.94 -14.00
N ARG A 267 6.78 -7.36 -15.21
CA ARG A 267 5.46 -7.95 -15.48
C ARG A 267 5.45 -9.44 -15.17
N ASN A 268 4.28 -9.97 -14.82
CA ASN A 268 4.08 -11.42 -14.87
C ASN A 268 4.25 -11.93 -16.32
N ASN A 269 4.53 -13.20 -16.49
CA ASN A 269 4.86 -13.81 -17.80
C ASN A 269 6.08 -13.22 -18.50
N ASP A 270 6.99 -12.58 -17.76
CA ASP A 270 8.28 -12.09 -18.22
C ASP A 270 9.39 -12.88 -17.51
N ASP A 271 10.40 -13.33 -18.23
CA ASP A 271 11.54 -14.07 -17.64
C ASP A 271 12.28 -13.26 -16.57
N ALA A 272 12.29 -11.93 -16.69
CA ALA A 272 12.85 -11.02 -15.69
C ALA A 272 11.97 -10.90 -14.43
N ASN A 273 10.70 -11.32 -14.51
CA ASN A 273 9.70 -11.14 -13.48
C ASN A 273 10.04 -11.80 -12.15
N ILE A 274 10.67 -12.94 -12.22
CA ILE A 274 10.88 -13.79 -11.06
C ILE A 274 12.25 -13.63 -10.44
N GLY A 275 12.95 -12.55 -10.83
CA GLY A 275 14.27 -12.25 -10.27
C GLY A 275 15.21 -13.43 -10.44
N GLU A 276 15.48 -14.12 -9.35
CA GLU A 276 16.37 -15.29 -9.32
C GLU A 276 15.70 -16.63 -9.59
N ARG A 277 14.39 -16.64 -9.83
CA ARG A 277 13.65 -17.84 -10.21
C ARG A 277 13.76 -18.09 -11.71
N GLU A 278 13.65 -19.33 -12.09
CA GLU A 278 13.65 -19.71 -13.49
C GLU A 278 12.22 -19.75 -14.06
N GLY A 279 12.05 -19.17 -15.24
CA GLY A 279 10.82 -19.20 -16.03
C GLY A 279 9.75 -18.20 -15.58
N ALA A 280 8.98 -17.70 -16.51
CA ALA A 280 7.85 -16.82 -16.26
C ALA A 280 6.70 -17.58 -15.56
N ALA A 281 5.90 -16.87 -14.77
CA ALA A 281 4.74 -17.42 -14.08
C ALA A 281 3.52 -16.50 -14.18
N ASP A 282 2.33 -17.05 -14.13
CA ASP A 282 1.10 -16.28 -14.11
C ASP A 282 0.93 -15.49 -12.80
N TYR A 283 1.62 -15.92 -11.74
CA TYR A 283 1.57 -15.30 -10.43
C TYR A 283 2.87 -14.58 -10.10
N GLN A 284 2.77 -13.51 -9.31
CA GLN A 284 3.89 -12.76 -8.75
C GLN A 284 3.78 -12.70 -7.24
N TRP A 285 4.91 -12.47 -6.58
CA TRP A 285 4.97 -12.24 -5.15
C TRP A 285 6.11 -11.26 -4.82
N ILE A 286 5.99 -10.57 -3.70
CA ILE A 286 6.87 -9.48 -3.32
C ILE A 286 6.99 -9.41 -1.80
N THR A 287 8.17 -9.01 -1.31
CA THR A 287 8.37 -8.58 0.06
C THR A 287 9.12 -7.24 0.11
N ASN A 288 10.29 -7.18 0.71
CA ASN A 288 10.93 -5.89 1.00
C ASN A 288 12.32 -5.71 0.37
N PHE A 289 12.64 -6.44 -0.67
CA PHE A 289 13.90 -6.29 -1.38
C PHE A 289 13.68 -6.02 -2.86
N ILE A 290 14.62 -5.32 -3.50
CA ILE A 290 14.58 -5.02 -4.94
C ILE A 290 14.74 -6.31 -5.72
N LEU A 291 13.80 -6.59 -6.62
CA LEU A 291 13.81 -7.77 -7.47
C LEU A 291 14.75 -7.65 -8.66
N GLN A 292 15.04 -6.43 -9.12
CA GLN A 292 16.01 -6.24 -10.18
C GLN A 292 17.35 -6.85 -9.77
N PRO A 293 17.97 -7.71 -10.61
CA PRO A 293 19.22 -8.38 -10.27
C PRO A 293 20.38 -7.42 -9.96
N GLY A 294 21.30 -7.85 -9.12
CA GLY A 294 22.54 -7.13 -8.85
C GLY A 294 22.53 -6.21 -7.62
N TYR A 295 21.44 -6.14 -6.87
CA TYR A 295 21.31 -5.26 -5.70
C TYR A 295 21.82 -5.86 -4.38
N TYR A 296 22.05 -7.15 -4.32
CA TYR A 296 22.45 -7.83 -3.07
C TYR A 296 23.60 -8.81 -3.35
N GLU A 297 24.51 -8.97 -2.39
CA GLU A 297 25.62 -9.93 -2.50
C GLU A 297 25.15 -11.37 -2.26
N SER A 298 24.14 -11.54 -1.39
CA SER A 298 23.56 -12.85 -1.07
C SER A 298 22.09 -12.75 -0.71
N ASP A 299 21.41 -13.89 -0.65
CA ASP A 299 20.01 -13.95 -0.19
C ASP A 299 19.84 -13.51 1.25
N ALA A 300 20.87 -13.68 2.10
CA ALA A 300 20.85 -13.26 3.48
C ALA A 300 20.75 -11.72 3.66
N ASP A 301 21.15 -10.98 2.61
CA ASP A 301 21.12 -9.51 2.63
C ASP A 301 19.78 -8.95 2.16
N LYS A 302 18.86 -9.79 1.70
CA LYS A 302 17.55 -9.39 1.18
C LYS A 302 16.51 -9.26 2.29
N PRO A 303 16.01 -8.05 2.61
CA PRO A 303 14.98 -7.90 3.62
C PRO A 303 13.71 -8.66 3.25
N GLY A 304 13.22 -9.49 4.17
CA GLY A 304 12.02 -10.29 3.95
C GLY A 304 12.19 -11.50 3.01
N TYR A 305 13.41 -11.91 2.73
CA TYR A 305 13.67 -13.05 1.83
C TYR A 305 13.04 -14.36 2.33
N HIS A 306 13.05 -14.62 3.63
CA HIS A 306 12.44 -15.85 4.18
C HIS A 306 10.93 -15.91 3.93
N ARG A 307 10.23 -14.78 4.08
CA ARG A 307 8.80 -14.70 3.74
C ARG A 307 8.57 -14.86 2.24
N TYR A 308 9.43 -14.28 1.43
CA TYR A 308 9.41 -14.42 -0.03
C TYR A 308 9.54 -15.90 -0.45
N GLU A 309 10.51 -16.63 0.10
CA GLU A 309 10.72 -18.06 -0.17
C GLU A 309 9.54 -18.91 0.29
N HIS A 310 9.00 -18.62 1.47
CA HIS A 310 7.86 -19.38 2.04
C HIS A 310 6.60 -19.21 1.18
N ILE A 311 6.30 -18.00 0.75
CA ILE A 311 5.17 -17.72 -0.15
C ILE A 311 5.39 -18.43 -1.49
N TYR A 312 6.58 -18.33 -2.07
CA TYR A 312 6.92 -19.04 -3.30
C TYR A 312 6.71 -20.54 -3.18
N GLY A 313 7.16 -21.15 -2.10
CA GLY A 313 7.00 -22.58 -1.88
C GLY A 313 5.54 -23.03 -1.90
N GLN A 314 4.64 -22.22 -1.35
CA GLN A 314 3.21 -22.51 -1.39
C GLN A 314 2.57 -22.27 -2.76
N LEU A 315 2.88 -21.15 -3.41
CA LEU A 315 2.34 -20.83 -4.74
C LEU A 315 2.84 -21.80 -5.81
N SER A 316 4.13 -22.13 -5.80
CA SER A 316 4.71 -23.05 -6.78
C SER A 316 4.18 -24.48 -6.66
N ALA A 317 3.84 -24.92 -5.45
CA ALA A 317 3.26 -26.25 -5.22
C ALA A 317 1.90 -26.44 -5.90
N THR A 318 1.17 -25.37 -6.18
CA THR A 318 -0.15 -25.37 -6.79
C THR A 318 -0.19 -24.58 -8.12
N ASP A 319 0.96 -24.22 -8.65
CA ASP A 319 1.09 -23.39 -9.85
C ASP A 319 0.26 -22.09 -9.77
N GLY A 320 0.28 -21.45 -8.60
CA GLY A 320 -0.43 -20.19 -8.32
C GLY A 320 -1.94 -20.32 -8.12
N VAL A 321 -2.47 -21.54 -8.01
CA VAL A 321 -3.91 -21.78 -7.80
C VAL A 321 -4.20 -21.84 -6.29
N VAL A 322 -5.17 -21.05 -5.84
CA VAL A 322 -5.74 -21.09 -4.49
C VAL A 322 -7.22 -21.46 -4.58
N GLU A 323 -7.71 -22.28 -3.68
CA GLU A 323 -9.08 -22.80 -3.73
C GLU A 323 -10.14 -21.68 -3.67
N ASN A 324 -9.88 -20.68 -2.84
CA ASN A 324 -10.79 -19.56 -2.61
C ASN A 324 -10.03 -18.41 -1.88
N GLU A 325 -10.73 -17.36 -1.53
CA GLU A 325 -10.18 -16.22 -0.78
C GLU A 325 -9.64 -16.62 0.59
N GLN A 326 -10.27 -17.58 1.27
CA GLN A 326 -9.78 -18.09 2.55
C GLN A 326 -8.45 -18.83 2.40
N ALA A 327 -8.26 -19.61 1.36
CA ALA A 327 -6.98 -20.27 1.08
C ALA A 327 -5.86 -19.25 0.82
N ALA A 328 -6.15 -18.15 0.15
CA ALA A 328 -5.20 -17.04 0.02
C ALA A 328 -4.90 -16.38 1.38
N MET A 329 -5.92 -16.18 2.23
CA MET A 329 -5.75 -15.68 3.58
C MET A 329 -4.88 -16.62 4.44
N ASP A 330 -5.02 -17.93 4.28
CA ASP A 330 -4.21 -18.93 4.99
C ASP A 330 -2.72 -18.83 4.62
N ILE A 331 -2.41 -18.52 3.36
CA ILE A 331 -1.02 -18.24 2.93
C ILE A 331 -0.50 -16.99 3.62
N LEU A 332 -1.29 -15.91 3.66
CA LEU A 332 -0.92 -14.69 4.40
C LEU A 332 -0.68 -14.96 5.88
N ALA A 333 -1.57 -15.74 6.51
CA ALA A 333 -1.45 -16.11 7.92
C ALA A 333 -0.17 -16.90 8.21
N SER A 334 0.30 -17.73 7.26
CA SER A 334 1.51 -18.53 7.41
C SER A 334 2.79 -17.69 7.49
N VAL A 335 2.75 -16.45 7.04
CA VAL A 335 3.85 -15.48 7.17
C VAL A 335 3.47 -14.30 8.06
N GLY A 336 2.41 -14.44 8.85
CA GLY A 336 2.02 -13.45 9.88
C GLY A 336 3.07 -13.35 10.97
N ARG A 337 3.30 -12.15 11.49
CA ARG A 337 4.43 -11.88 12.39
C ARG A 337 4.39 -12.63 13.71
N ARG A 338 3.21 -12.84 14.26
CA ARG A 338 3.06 -13.57 15.53
C ARG A 338 3.26 -15.07 15.38
N SER A 339 2.94 -15.61 14.21
CA SER A 339 3.10 -17.03 13.90
C SER A 339 4.43 -17.36 13.22
N TRP A 340 5.12 -16.36 12.70
CA TRP A 340 6.39 -16.52 12.02
C TRP A 340 7.54 -16.58 13.02
N THR A 341 8.37 -17.62 12.93
CA THR A 341 9.41 -17.93 13.93
C THR A 341 10.82 -17.50 13.53
N ASN A 342 10.98 -16.76 12.44
CA ASN A 342 12.29 -16.22 12.06
C ASN A 342 12.63 -14.94 12.84
N ASP A 343 13.90 -14.48 12.72
CA ASP A 343 14.43 -13.32 13.43
C ASP A 343 13.92 -11.96 12.91
N ASP A 344 12.87 -11.97 12.10
CA ASP A 344 12.26 -10.78 11.54
C ASP A 344 11.48 -10.05 12.64
N SER A 345 12.04 -8.95 13.15
CA SER A 345 11.69 -8.34 14.44
C SER A 345 10.50 -7.38 14.42
N ASN A 346 9.84 -7.17 13.29
CA ASN A 346 8.74 -6.20 13.22
C ASN A 346 7.44 -6.78 13.81
N GLY A 347 7.07 -6.26 14.90
CA GLY A 347 6.02 -6.52 15.85
C GLY A 347 4.85 -7.43 15.44
N ILE A 348 3.94 -6.96 14.58
CA ILE A 348 2.68 -7.64 14.25
C ILE A 348 2.32 -7.47 12.78
N THR A 349 1.51 -8.38 12.25
CA THR A 349 0.78 -8.13 11.01
C THR A 349 -0.49 -7.34 11.35
N VAL A 350 -0.48 -6.07 11.06
CA VAL A 350 -1.55 -5.12 11.41
C VAL A 350 -2.84 -5.45 10.65
N HIS A 351 -2.71 -5.78 9.37
CA HIS A 351 -3.81 -6.36 8.62
C HIS A 351 -3.33 -7.34 7.55
N SER A 352 -4.22 -8.26 7.25
CA SER A 352 -4.13 -9.15 6.10
C SER A 352 -5.37 -8.93 5.24
N VAL A 353 -5.19 -8.76 3.94
CA VAL A 353 -6.30 -8.51 3.02
C VAL A 353 -6.19 -9.37 1.77
N VAL A 354 -7.33 -9.89 1.34
CA VAL A 354 -7.49 -10.62 0.08
C VAL A 354 -8.50 -9.88 -0.78
N TYR A 355 -8.04 -9.39 -1.91
CA TYR A 355 -8.86 -8.78 -2.94
C TYR A 355 -9.17 -9.80 -4.03
N ASN A 356 -10.45 -10.09 -4.26
CA ASN A 356 -10.90 -10.81 -5.44
C ASN A 356 -11.18 -9.78 -6.53
N LEU A 357 -10.29 -9.68 -7.50
CA LEU A 357 -10.32 -8.64 -8.53
C LEU A 357 -11.42 -8.86 -9.56
N THR A 358 -11.83 -10.11 -9.75
CA THR A 358 -12.92 -10.49 -10.65
C THR A 358 -14.28 -10.13 -10.05
N LYS A 359 -14.51 -10.48 -8.79
CA LYS A 359 -15.75 -10.21 -8.06
C LYS A 359 -15.79 -8.82 -7.40
N LYS A 360 -14.66 -8.13 -7.31
CA LYS A 360 -14.49 -6.86 -6.58
C LYS A 360 -14.91 -6.97 -5.11
N THR A 361 -14.49 -8.08 -4.47
CA THR A 361 -14.72 -8.32 -3.05
C THR A 361 -13.44 -8.14 -2.25
N VAL A 362 -13.61 -7.82 -0.98
CA VAL A 362 -12.53 -7.61 -0.02
C VAL A 362 -12.78 -8.52 1.17
N LEU A 363 -11.77 -9.33 1.53
CA LEU A 363 -11.70 -10.06 2.80
C LEU A 363 -10.54 -9.49 3.60
N TRP A 364 -10.84 -8.87 4.74
CA TRP A 364 -9.88 -8.10 5.53
C TRP A 364 -9.87 -8.58 6.98
N VAL A 365 -8.69 -8.91 7.53
CA VAL A 365 -8.52 -9.41 8.90
C VAL A 365 -7.59 -8.49 9.67
N ALA A 366 -8.04 -8.05 10.85
CA ALA A 366 -7.29 -7.19 11.75
C ALA A 366 -6.34 -7.99 12.65
N ASN A 367 -5.10 -7.50 12.80
CA ASN A 367 -4.18 -7.84 13.87
C ASN A 367 -3.97 -9.34 14.10
N GLU A 368 -3.94 -10.13 13.02
CA GLU A 368 -3.74 -11.58 13.03
C GLU A 368 -4.83 -12.39 13.77
N HIS A 369 -6.02 -11.81 13.91
CA HIS A 369 -7.19 -12.53 14.44
C HIS A 369 -7.85 -13.42 13.38
N TYR A 370 -7.09 -14.28 12.76
CA TYR A 370 -7.58 -15.19 11.72
C TYR A 370 -8.64 -16.14 12.26
N GLY A 371 -9.75 -16.24 11.53
CA GLY A 371 -10.89 -17.08 11.91
C GLY A 371 -11.81 -16.48 12.98
N GLU A 372 -11.57 -15.25 13.41
CA GLU A 372 -12.39 -14.57 14.41
C GLU A 372 -13.32 -13.54 13.73
N ALA A 373 -14.62 -13.79 13.80
CA ALA A 373 -15.63 -12.98 13.10
C ALA A 373 -15.63 -11.49 13.52
N ALA A 374 -15.33 -11.19 14.77
CA ALA A 374 -15.29 -9.82 15.28
C ALA A 374 -14.17 -8.95 14.66
N TYR A 375 -13.15 -9.60 14.07
CA TYR A 375 -11.98 -8.96 13.47
C TYR A 375 -11.87 -9.21 11.96
N THR A 376 -12.90 -9.80 11.38
CA THR A 376 -12.97 -10.13 9.96
C THR A 376 -14.05 -9.28 9.27
N PHE A 377 -13.66 -8.58 8.21
CA PHE A 377 -14.54 -7.67 7.47
C PHE A 377 -14.61 -8.10 6.01
N GLU A 378 -15.81 -8.13 5.47
CA GLU A 378 -16.08 -8.50 4.09
C GLU A 378 -16.86 -7.37 3.41
N PHE A 379 -16.40 -6.97 2.22
CA PHE A 379 -17.01 -5.89 1.46
C PHE A 379 -17.13 -6.30 -0.02
N THR A 380 -18.09 -5.69 -0.70
CA THR A 380 -18.23 -5.76 -2.15
C THR A 380 -18.33 -4.34 -2.72
N LEU A 381 -17.52 -4.04 -3.74
CA LEU A 381 -17.57 -2.75 -4.44
C LEU A 381 -18.63 -2.73 -5.54
#